data_28850666772f81bcd85baaa5a65f6052
#
_entry.id   28850666772f81bcd85baaa5a65f6052
#
_cell.length_a   1.000
_cell.length_b   1.000
_cell.length_c   1.000
_cell.angle_alpha   90.00
_cell.angle_beta   90.00
_cell.angle_gamma   90.00
#
_symmetry.space_group_name_H-M   'P 1'
#
loop_
_entity.id
_entity.type
_entity.pdbx_description
1 polymer ?
#
loop_
_entity_poly.entity_id
_entity_poly.type
_entity_poly.pdbx_seq_one_letter_code
_entity_poly.pdbx_strand_id
1 'polypeptide(L)'
;MITLKGINIYLRALEPEDLEFIYAIENNESIWDVSNTQTPYSRFLIRQYLENAHQDIYEAKQLRLAICSNDTFEAVGLIDLFDFDPKNNRAGVGIVISNEAKRNAGIGSEALQLVIHYAFNQLQLHQLYANIGSKNNVSISLFTKFGFEKIGVKKDWNKVYHQYEDELLFQLINQI
;
A
#
# COMPACT_ATOMS: atom_id res chain seq x y z
N MET A 1 -23.48 0.80 1.59
CA MET A 1 -22.80 1.77 0.70
C MET A 1 -21.31 1.58 0.89
N ILE A 2 -20.56 1.38 -0.19
CA ILE A 2 -19.11 1.28 -0.13
C ILE A 2 -18.54 2.68 -0.03
N THR A 3 -17.66 2.91 0.94
CA THR A 3 -17.05 4.21 1.13
C THR A 3 -15.54 4.10 1.26
N LEU A 4 -14.82 5.07 0.72
CA LEU A 4 -13.40 5.30 0.95
C LEU A 4 -13.17 6.39 2.02
N LYS A 5 -14.20 6.71 2.79
CA LYS A 5 -14.15 7.68 3.90
C LYS A 5 -14.23 6.94 5.23
N GLY A 6 -13.25 7.19 6.07
CA GLY A 6 -13.17 6.72 7.45
C GLY A 6 -13.48 7.84 8.46
N ILE A 7 -13.14 7.57 9.72
CA ILE A 7 -13.35 8.52 10.83
C ILE A 7 -12.26 9.61 10.81
N ASN A 8 -11.00 9.22 10.73
CA ASN A 8 -9.85 10.11 10.81
C ASN A 8 -9.23 10.39 9.45
N ILE A 9 -9.47 9.52 8.47
CA ILE A 9 -8.87 9.60 7.14
C ILE A 9 -9.89 9.31 6.05
N TYR A 10 -9.53 9.67 4.83
CA TYR A 10 -10.18 9.21 3.62
C TYR A 10 -9.14 8.81 2.56
N LEU A 11 -9.55 7.96 1.63
CA LEU A 11 -8.74 7.56 0.50
C LEU A 11 -9.26 8.21 -0.78
N ARG A 12 -8.35 8.69 -1.62
CA ARG A 12 -8.68 9.28 -2.92
C ARG A 12 -7.68 8.89 -4.00
N ALA A 13 -8.08 9.03 -5.25
CA ALA A 13 -7.15 8.95 -6.37
C ALA A 13 -6.03 9.99 -6.24
N LEU A 14 -4.91 9.71 -6.88
CA LEU A 14 -3.80 10.67 -7.01
C LEU A 14 -4.18 11.80 -7.97
N GLU A 15 -3.73 12.99 -7.64
CA GLU A 15 -3.93 14.20 -8.43
C GLU A 15 -2.55 14.79 -8.84
N PRO A 16 -2.48 15.62 -9.89
CA PRO A 16 -1.23 16.27 -10.30
C PRO A 16 -0.53 17.05 -9.18
N GLU A 17 -1.31 17.58 -8.24
CA GLU A 17 -0.85 18.35 -7.07
C GLU A 17 -0.09 17.49 -6.06
N ASP A 18 -0.23 16.17 -6.11
CA ASP A 18 0.47 15.24 -5.23
C ASP A 18 1.96 15.04 -5.58
N LEU A 19 2.45 15.71 -6.62
CA LEU A 19 3.82 15.55 -7.11
C LEU A 19 4.87 15.68 -6.00
N GLU A 20 4.81 16.76 -5.22
CA GLU A 20 5.80 16.98 -4.15
C GLU A 20 5.67 16.00 -3.00
N PHE A 21 4.44 15.60 -2.67
CA PHE A 21 4.20 14.57 -1.67
C PHE A 21 4.79 13.21 -2.10
N ILE A 22 4.52 12.78 -3.33
CA ILE A 22 5.06 11.53 -3.88
C ILE A 22 6.58 11.60 -4.01
N TYR A 23 7.12 12.75 -4.47
CA TYR A 23 8.56 12.96 -4.54
C TYR A 23 9.23 12.80 -3.18
N ALA A 24 8.65 13.35 -2.12
CA ALA A 24 9.18 13.23 -0.77
C ALA A 24 9.10 11.79 -0.24
N ILE A 25 8.00 11.07 -0.47
CA ILE A 25 7.84 9.67 -0.04
C ILE A 25 8.79 8.75 -0.80
N GLU A 26 8.81 8.80 -2.13
CA GLU A 26 9.61 7.89 -2.97
C GLU A 26 11.11 8.09 -2.78
N ASN A 27 11.55 9.29 -2.40
CA ASN A 27 12.96 9.59 -2.14
C ASN A 27 13.34 9.54 -0.64
N ASN A 28 12.45 9.07 0.22
CA ASN A 28 12.78 8.84 1.62
C ASN A 28 13.53 7.53 1.80
N GLU A 29 14.85 7.63 1.95
CA GLU A 29 15.74 6.46 2.08
C GLU A 29 15.37 5.53 3.25
N SER A 30 14.70 6.06 4.30
CA SER A 30 14.28 5.25 5.44
C SER A 30 13.21 4.18 5.11
N ILE A 31 12.54 4.32 3.96
CA ILE A 31 11.51 3.39 3.51
C ILE A 31 11.93 2.58 2.26
N TRP A 32 13.13 2.82 1.72
CA TRP A 32 13.58 2.14 0.50
C TRP A 32 13.64 0.62 0.63
N ASP A 33 14.05 0.13 1.80
CA ASP A 33 14.05 -1.32 2.06
C ASP A 33 12.64 -1.92 2.03
N VAL A 34 11.63 -1.17 2.47
CA VAL A 34 10.21 -1.60 2.46
C VAL A 34 9.59 -1.45 1.08
N SER A 35 9.92 -0.36 0.37
CA SER A 35 9.39 -0.07 -0.98
C SER A 35 10.17 -0.76 -2.11
N ASN A 36 11.27 -1.42 -1.78
CA ASN A 36 12.19 -2.05 -2.74
C ASN A 36 12.77 -1.04 -3.76
N THR A 37 12.92 0.21 -3.34
CA THR A 37 13.47 1.29 -4.14
C THR A 37 15.01 1.21 -4.13
N GLN A 38 15.63 1.36 -5.30
CA GLN A 38 17.09 1.27 -5.45
C GLN A 38 17.73 2.57 -5.88
N THR A 39 16.97 3.45 -6.52
CA THR A 39 17.46 4.69 -7.10
C THR A 39 16.46 5.82 -6.82
N PRO A 40 16.95 7.07 -6.70
CA PRO A 40 16.07 8.20 -6.51
C PRO A 40 15.18 8.47 -7.73
N TYR A 41 14.00 8.98 -7.49
CA TYR A 41 13.05 9.39 -8.52
C TYR A 41 13.16 10.88 -8.79
N SER A 42 13.17 11.26 -10.07
CA SER A 42 13.10 12.67 -10.47
C SER A 42 11.64 13.16 -10.44
N ARG A 43 11.45 14.46 -10.27
CA ARG A 43 10.13 15.09 -10.44
C ARG A 43 9.55 14.88 -11.83
N PHE A 44 10.41 14.77 -12.85
CA PHE A 44 9.98 14.48 -14.21
C PHE A 44 9.31 13.09 -14.30
N LEU A 45 9.95 12.05 -13.74
CA LEU A 45 9.41 10.70 -13.74
C LEU A 45 8.09 10.62 -12.95
N ILE A 46 8.02 11.28 -11.80
CA ILE A 46 6.80 11.31 -10.99
C ILE A 46 5.67 12.03 -11.72
N ARG A 47 5.97 13.12 -12.41
CA ARG A 47 4.99 13.83 -13.25
C ARG A 47 4.43 12.93 -14.35
N GLN A 48 5.28 12.21 -15.06
CA GLN A 48 4.83 11.24 -16.07
C GLN A 48 3.95 10.15 -15.46
N TYR A 49 4.31 9.67 -14.28
CA TYR A 49 3.49 8.70 -13.55
C TYR A 49 2.11 9.27 -13.22
N LEU A 50 2.02 10.50 -12.70
CA LEU A 50 0.76 11.16 -12.38
C LEU A 50 -0.08 11.45 -13.63
N GLU A 51 0.53 11.81 -14.76
CA GLU A 51 -0.16 11.98 -16.03
C GLU A 51 -0.83 10.68 -16.51
N ASN A 52 -0.26 9.53 -16.17
CA ASN A 52 -0.81 8.20 -16.47
C ASN A 52 -1.72 7.63 -15.36
N ALA A 53 -1.93 8.36 -14.25
CA ALA A 53 -2.77 7.91 -13.13
C ALA A 53 -4.27 7.86 -13.47
N HIS A 54 -4.67 8.29 -14.67
CA HIS A 54 -6.03 8.12 -15.19
C HIS A 54 -6.36 6.69 -15.63
N GLN A 55 -5.35 5.84 -15.83
CA GLN A 55 -5.56 4.45 -16.18
C GLN A 55 -6.28 3.71 -15.04
N ASP A 56 -7.29 2.92 -15.39
CA ASP A 56 -7.99 2.12 -14.40
C ASP A 56 -7.17 0.90 -13.96
N ILE A 57 -7.66 0.21 -12.92
CA ILE A 57 -6.97 -0.94 -12.34
C ILE A 57 -6.82 -2.10 -13.34
N TYR A 58 -7.70 -2.22 -14.33
CA TYR A 58 -7.62 -3.28 -15.34
C TYR A 58 -6.50 -3.05 -16.36
N GLU A 59 -6.25 -1.78 -16.69
CA GLU A 59 -5.15 -1.37 -17.58
C GLU A 59 -3.81 -1.35 -16.84
N ALA A 60 -3.76 -0.63 -15.71
CA ALA A 60 -2.53 -0.43 -14.94
C ALA A 60 -2.12 -1.66 -14.15
N LYS A 61 -3.04 -2.61 -13.87
CA LYS A 61 -2.85 -3.72 -12.93
C LYS A 61 -2.47 -3.26 -11.52
N GLN A 62 -2.72 -2.01 -11.23
CA GLN A 62 -2.43 -1.34 -9.97
C GLN A 62 -3.47 -0.26 -9.70
N LEU A 63 -3.81 -0.07 -8.43
CA LEU A 63 -4.56 1.07 -7.94
C LEU A 63 -3.80 1.67 -6.76
N ARG A 64 -3.30 2.90 -6.93
CA ARG A 64 -2.65 3.65 -5.86
C ARG A 64 -3.55 4.77 -5.38
N LEU A 65 -3.79 4.81 -4.07
CA LEU A 65 -4.62 5.83 -3.43
C LEU A 65 -3.81 6.63 -2.43
N ALA A 66 -4.05 7.94 -2.39
CA ALA A 66 -3.57 8.79 -1.32
C ALA A 66 -4.41 8.58 -0.06
N ILE A 67 -3.74 8.42 1.08
CA ILE A 67 -4.34 8.45 2.41
C ILE A 67 -4.30 9.90 2.88
N CYS A 68 -5.46 10.51 3.07
CA CYS A 68 -5.59 11.90 3.47
C CYS A 68 -6.23 12.04 4.85
N SER A 69 -5.72 12.99 5.65
CA SER A 69 -6.31 13.32 6.95
C SER A 69 -7.64 14.05 6.77
N ASN A 70 -8.67 13.70 7.54
CA ASN A 70 -9.94 14.43 7.57
C ASN A 70 -9.80 15.82 8.21
N ASP A 71 -8.80 16.04 9.07
CA ASP A 71 -8.60 17.30 9.78
C ASP A 71 -7.86 18.34 8.92
N THR A 72 -6.78 17.91 8.25
CA THR A 72 -5.92 18.83 7.48
C THR A 72 -6.13 18.75 5.98
N PHE A 73 -6.84 17.72 5.50
CA PHE A 73 -7.01 17.38 4.08
C PHE A 73 -5.69 17.08 3.33
N GLU A 74 -4.59 16.97 4.05
CA GLU A 74 -3.28 16.68 3.48
C GLU A 74 -3.09 15.17 3.30
N ALA A 75 -2.34 14.79 2.28
CA ALA A 75 -1.88 13.43 2.08
C ALA A 75 -0.84 13.06 3.16
N VAL A 76 -1.04 11.92 3.81
CA VAL A 76 -0.21 11.42 4.91
C VAL A 76 0.38 10.05 4.64
N GLY A 77 -0.01 9.41 3.54
CA GLY A 77 0.48 8.10 3.13
C GLY A 77 -0.07 7.68 1.79
N LEU A 78 0.32 6.49 1.38
CA LEU A 78 -0.14 5.82 0.17
C LEU A 78 -0.56 4.39 0.51
N ILE A 79 -1.58 3.89 -0.16
CA ILE A 79 -2.00 2.50 -0.09
C ILE A 79 -2.24 1.99 -1.51
N ASP A 80 -1.71 0.80 -1.79
CA ASP A 80 -1.73 0.21 -3.12
C ASP A 80 -2.47 -1.11 -3.14
N LEU A 81 -3.24 -1.34 -4.21
CA LEU A 81 -3.50 -2.67 -4.73
C LEU A 81 -2.57 -2.88 -5.93
N PHE A 82 -1.74 -3.90 -5.92
CA PHE A 82 -0.75 -4.17 -6.96
C PHE A 82 -0.90 -5.60 -7.51
N ASP A 83 -0.29 -5.86 -8.67
CA ASP A 83 -0.39 -7.15 -9.35
C ASP A 83 -1.84 -7.66 -9.45
N PHE A 84 -2.74 -6.75 -9.79
CA PHE A 84 -4.15 -7.08 -9.94
C PHE A 84 -4.33 -8.14 -11.04
N ASP A 85 -4.88 -9.28 -10.63
CA ASP A 85 -5.18 -10.42 -11.50
C ASP A 85 -6.70 -10.60 -11.60
N PRO A 86 -7.33 -10.03 -12.65
CA PRO A 86 -8.78 -10.13 -12.81
C PRO A 86 -9.27 -11.54 -13.11
N LYS A 87 -8.42 -12.41 -13.66
CA LYS A 87 -8.79 -13.81 -13.93
C LYS A 87 -8.96 -14.59 -12.63
N ASN A 88 -8.07 -14.37 -11.68
CA ASN A 88 -8.06 -15.09 -10.41
C ASN A 88 -8.65 -14.27 -9.26
N ASN A 89 -9.15 -13.06 -9.54
CA ASN A 89 -9.78 -12.14 -8.59
C ASN A 89 -8.90 -11.90 -7.34
N ARG A 90 -7.65 -11.52 -7.55
CA ARG A 90 -6.69 -11.27 -6.47
C ARG A 90 -5.83 -10.05 -6.72
N ALA A 91 -5.32 -9.47 -5.64
CA ALA A 91 -4.34 -8.39 -5.68
C ALA A 91 -3.45 -8.43 -4.44
N GLY A 92 -2.24 -7.90 -4.56
CA GLY A 92 -1.39 -7.58 -3.42
C GLY A 92 -1.80 -6.25 -2.78
N VAL A 93 -1.50 -6.07 -1.51
CA VAL A 93 -1.72 -4.82 -0.76
C VAL A 93 -0.40 -4.33 -0.19
N GLY A 94 -0.08 -3.06 -0.46
CA GLY A 94 1.04 -2.34 0.13
C GLY A 94 0.57 -1.05 0.78
N ILE A 95 1.21 -0.64 1.86
CA ILE A 95 0.90 0.60 2.57
C ILE A 95 2.18 1.28 3.07
N VAL A 96 2.25 2.58 2.92
CA VAL A 96 3.31 3.41 3.47
C VAL A 96 2.73 4.69 4.09
N ILE A 97 3.16 5.01 5.31
CA ILE A 97 2.81 6.25 5.99
C ILE A 97 4.05 7.15 6.01
N SER A 98 3.89 8.40 5.57
CA SER A 98 4.99 9.33 5.31
C SER A 98 5.75 9.79 6.55
N ASN A 99 5.11 9.79 7.73
CA ASN A 99 5.68 10.32 8.97
C ASN A 99 5.55 9.29 10.10
N GLU A 100 6.66 9.03 10.82
CA GLU A 100 6.67 8.09 11.95
C GLU A 100 5.70 8.47 13.06
N ALA A 101 5.54 9.75 13.37
CA ALA A 101 4.58 10.22 14.37
C ALA A 101 3.13 9.89 13.98
N LYS A 102 2.81 9.85 12.68
CA LYS A 102 1.50 9.49 12.16
C LYS A 102 1.29 7.98 12.05
N ARG A 103 2.36 7.18 12.03
CA ARG A 103 2.28 5.70 11.97
C ARG A 103 1.59 5.10 13.20
N ASN A 104 1.75 5.73 14.37
CA ASN A 104 1.17 5.26 15.64
C ASN A 104 -0.25 5.76 15.92
N ALA A 105 -0.83 6.58 15.03
CA ALA A 105 -2.17 7.18 15.20
C ALA A 105 -3.32 6.33 14.66
N GLY A 106 -3.11 5.06 14.33
CA GLY A 106 -4.15 4.18 13.78
C GLY A 106 -4.47 4.42 12.30
N ILE A 107 -3.78 5.34 11.64
CA ILE A 107 -4.01 5.70 10.21
C ILE A 107 -3.85 4.48 9.30
N GLY A 108 -2.78 3.69 9.49
CA GLY A 108 -2.55 2.48 8.71
C GLY A 108 -3.65 1.43 8.90
N SER A 109 -4.16 1.28 10.11
CA SER A 109 -5.27 0.37 10.40
C SER A 109 -6.55 0.78 9.68
N GLU A 110 -6.89 2.06 9.74
CA GLU A 110 -8.10 2.57 9.09
C GLU A 110 -7.99 2.50 7.56
N ALA A 111 -6.84 2.86 7.00
CA ALA A 111 -6.59 2.77 5.56
C ALA A 111 -6.67 1.32 5.04
N LEU A 112 -6.05 0.37 5.76
CA LEU A 112 -6.10 -1.05 5.39
C LEU A 112 -7.53 -1.58 5.45
N GLN A 113 -8.29 -1.23 6.49
CA GLN A 113 -9.69 -1.61 6.60
C GLN A 113 -10.54 -1.10 5.42
N LEU A 114 -10.37 0.16 5.04
CA LEU A 114 -11.10 0.75 3.92
C LEU A 114 -10.77 0.06 2.60
N VAL A 115 -9.49 -0.25 2.34
CA VAL A 115 -9.07 -0.94 1.12
C VAL A 115 -9.55 -2.38 1.09
N ILE A 116 -9.51 -3.12 2.20
CA ILE A 116 -10.07 -4.49 2.28
C ILE A 116 -11.56 -4.45 1.91
N HIS A 117 -12.30 -3.53 2.53
CA HIS A 117 -13.74 -3.39 2.26
C HIS A 117 -14.01 -3.04 0.79
N TYR A 118 -13.24 -2.12 0.23
CA TYR A 118 -13.33 -1.74 -1.18
C TYR A 118 -13.01 -2.91 -2.11
N ALA A 119 -11.90 -3.61 -1.84
CA ALA A 119 -11.45 -4.73 -2.66
C ALA A 119 -12.49 -5.88 -2.71
N PHE A 120 -13.06 -6.22 -1.56
CA PHE A 120 -14.00 -7.32 -1.48
C PHE A 120 -15.42 -6.97 -1.96
N ASN A 121 -15.89 -5.76 -1.68
CA ASN A 121 -17.28 -5.39 -2.00
C ASN A 121 -17.44 -4.67 -3.33
N GLN A 122 -16.45 -3.85 -3.76
CA GLN A 122 -16.54 -3.12 -5.03
C GLN A 122 -15.83 -3.85 -6.16
N LEU A 123 -14.60 -4.30 -5.93
CA LEU A 123 -13.84 -5.03 -6.94
C LEU A 123 -14.17 -6.53 -6.98
N GLN A 124 -14.93 -7.02 -5.99
CA GLN A 124 -15.33 -8.42 -5.85
C GLN A 124 -14.14 -9.39 -5.90
N LEU A 125 -13.02 -8.98 -5.28
CA LEU A 125 -11.85 -9.85 -5.20
C LEU A 125 -12.14 -11.05 -4.31
N HIS A 126 -11.58 -12.20 -4.69
CA HIS A 126 -11.63 -13.40 -3.89
C HIS A 126 -10.61 -13.37 -2.76
N GLN A 127 -9.45 -12.75 -2.99
CA GLN A 127 -8.39 -12.69 -1.99
C GLN A 127 -7.46 -11.49 -2.17
N LEU A 128 -6.85 -11.13 -1.04
CA LEU A 128 -5.73 -10.19 -0.97
C LEU A 128 -4.51 -10.91 -0.41
N TYR A 129 -3.32 -10.47 -0.79
CA TYR A 129 -2.08 -10.93 -0.21
C TYR A 129 -1.14 -9.77 0.12
N ALA A 130 -0.18 -10.00 0.98
CA ALA A 130 0.85 -9.04 1.33
C ALA A 130 2.21 -9.72 1.46
N ASN A 131 3.24 -9.05 0.95
CA ASN A 131 4.63 -9.46 1.12
C ASN A 131 5.25 -8.58 2.20
N ILE A 132 5.69 -9.17 3.30
CA ILE A 132 6.17 -8.43 4.47
C ILE A 132 7.55 -8.94 4.86
N GLY A 133 8.53 -8.04 4.93
CA GLY A 133 9.87 -8.40 5.43
C GLY A 133 9.78 -9.01 6.82
N SER A 134 10.55 -10.07 7.08
CA SER A 134 10.45 -10.87 8.31
C SER A 134 10.71 -10.08 9.59
N LYS A 135 11.41 -8.95 9.50
CA LYS A 135 11.71 -8.06 10.63
C LYS A 135 10.72 -6.89 10.78
N ASN A 136 9.80 -6.71 9.84
CA ASN A 136 8.81 -5.64 9.89
C ASN A 136 7.62 -6.00 10.79
N ASN A 137 7.87 -6.01 12.11
CA ASN A 137 6.88 -6.37 13.11
C ASN A 137 5.64 -5.46 13.11
N VAL A 138 5.79 -4.21 12.72
CA VAL A 138 4.67 -3.24 12.63
C VAL A 138 3.69 -3.69 11.55
N SER A 139 4.17 -4.00 10.35
CA SER A 139 3.31 -4.50 9.28
C SER A 139 2.76 -5.89 9.58
N ILE A 140 3.57 -6.80 10.13
CA ILE A 140 3.10 -8.13 10.55
C ILE A 140 1.90 -8.01 11.50
N SER A 141 2.02 -7.17 12.54
CA SER A 141 0.94 -6.94 13.50
C SER A 141 -0.29 -6.31 12.85
N LEU A 142 -0.08 -5.33 11.96
CA LEU A 142 -1.15 -4.64 11.26
C LEU A 142 -1.97 -5.62 10.40
N PHE A 143 -1.32 -6.37 9.53
CA PHE A 143 -2.00 -7.29 8.63
C PHE A 143 -2.65 -8.46 9.38
N THR A 144 -1.98 -9.01 10.40
CA THR A 144 -2.56 -10.06 11.26
C THR A 144 -3.82 -9.59 11.97
N LYS A 145 -3.87 -8.35 12.45
CA LYS A 145 -5.05 -7.75 13.08
C LYS A 145 -6.29 -7.79 12.17
N PHE A 146 -6.10 -7.68 10.85
CA PHE A 146 -7.17 -7.72 9.86
C PHE A 146 -7.42 -9.10 9.26
N GLY A 147 -6.89 -10.16 9.88
CA GLY A 147 -7.16 -11.54 9.51
C GLY A 147 -6.29 -12.10 8.40
N PHE A 148 -5.23 -11.38 8.01
CA PHE A 148 -4.23 -11.97 7.11
C PHE A 148 -3.45 -13.06 7.84
N GLU A 149 -3.32 -14.22 7.22
CA GLU A 149 -2.61 -15.38 7.75
C GLU A 149 -1.28 -15.55 7.02
N LYS A 150 -0.21 -15.85 7.77
CA LYS A 150 1.08 -16.19 7.17
C LYS A 150 1.00 -17.58 6.54
N ILE A 151 1.14 -17.63 5.21
CA ILE A 151 1.04 -18.88 4.43
C ILE A 151 2.38 -19.37 3.87
N GLY A 152 3.43 -18.55 3.93
CA GLY A 152 4.72 -18.94 3.41
C GLY A 152 5.85 -18.02 3.84
N VAL A 153 7.08 -18.52 3.62
CA VAL A 153 8.32 -17.79 3.86
C VAL A 153 9.20 -17.94 2.62
N LYS A 154 9.57 -16.81 2.04
CA LYS A 154 10.56 -16.73 0.97
C LYS A 154 11.93 -16.48 1.61
N LYS A 155 12.81 -17.47 1.55
CA LYS A 155 14.14 -17.44 2.19
C LYS A 155 15.10 -16.57 1.43
N ASP A 156 15.94 -15.79 2.18
CA ASP A 156 16.98 -14.93 1.62
C ASP A 156 16.48 -14.05 0.46
N TRP A 157 15.28 -13.51 0.59
CA TRP A 157 14.55 -12.88 -0.50
C TRP A 157 14.94 -11.43 -0.75
N ASN A 158 15.14 -10.66 0.32
CA ASN A 158 15.47 -9.23 0.24
C ASN A 158 16.90 -9.00 0.69
N LYS A 159 17.69 -8.33 -0.16
CA LYS A 159 19.03 -7.88 0.22
C LYS A 159 18.93 -6.56 0.97
N VAL A 160 19.31 -6.58 2.25
CA VAL A 160 19.37 -5.40 3.12
C VAL A 160 20.84 -5.19 3.50
N TYR A 161 21.44 -4.12 2.98
CA TYR A 161 22.88 -3.84 3.08
C TYR A 161 23.74 -5.03 2.55
N HIS A 162 24.40 -5.77 3.42
CA HIS A 162 25.27 -6.89 3.08
C HIS A 162 24.68 -8.25 3.48
N GLN A 163 23.43 -8.29 3.93
CA GLN A 163 22.75 -9.50 4.38
C GLN A 163 21.48 -9.73 3.56
N TYR A 164 21.00 -10.97 3.61
CA TYR A 164 19.71 -11.32 3.04
C TYR A 164 18.71 -11.56 4.16
N GLU A 165 17.48 -11.12 3.95
CA GLU A 165 16.36 -11.28 4.86
C GLU A 165 15.24 -12.04 4.20
N ASP A 166 14.53 -12.82 5.00
CA ASP A 166 13.35 -13.54 4.56
C ASP A 166 12.18 -12.56 4.34
N GLU A 167 11.32 -12.89 3.39
CA GLU A 167 10.04 -12.21 3.20
C GLU A 167 8.89 -13.18 3.46
N LEU A 168 7.91 -12.72 4.23
CA LEU A 168 6.74 -13.48 4.62
C LEU A 168 5.60 -13.21 3.64
N LEU A 169 4.91 -14.25 3.22
CA LEU A 169 3.69 -14.16 2.42
C LEU A 169 2.47 -14.31 3.34
N PHE A 170 1.63 -13.28 3.34
CA PHE A 170 0.35 -13.26 4.05
C PHE A 170 -0.81 -13.27 3.07
N GLN A 171 -1.91 -13.88 3.45
CA GLN A 171 -3.11 -14.03 2.62
C GLN A 171 -4.37 -13.73 3.45
N LEU A 172 -5.32 -13.05 2.82
CA LEU A 172 -6.68 -12.86 3.33
C LEU A 172 -7.67 -13.31 2.27
N ILE A 173 -8.43 -14.37 2.55
CA ILE A 173 -9.47 -14.88 1.67
C ILE A 173 -10.81 -14.26 2.06
N ASN A 174 -11.54 -13.75 1.06
CA ASN A 174 -12.91 -13.30 1.23
C ASN A 174 -13.81 -14.48 1.57
N GLN A 175 -14.46 -14.44 2.71
CA GLN A 175 -15.32 -15.54 3.19
C GLN A 175 -16.80 -15.40 2.78
N ILE A 176 -17.11 -14.48 1.87
CA ILE A 176 -18.48 -14.23 1.39
C ILE A 176 -18.78 -15.11 0.20
#